data_0c3339cf7698a6670ff8890108b7d944
#
_entry.id   0c3339cf7698a6670ff8890108b7d944
#
_cell.length_a   1.000
_cell.length_b   1.000
_cell.length_c   1.000
_cell.angle_alpha   90.00
_cell.angle_beta   90.00
_cell.angle_gamma   90.00
#
_symmetry.space_group_name_H-M   'P 1'
#
loop_
_entity.id
_entity.type
_entity.pdbx_description
1 polymer ?
#
loop_
_entity_poly.entity_id
_entity_poly.type
_entity_poly.pdbx_seq_one_letter_code
_entity_poly.pdbx_strand_id
1 'polypeptide(L)'
;MSDFQSSKKVFGTPDMVAAEQTALLQLDMQREQMNADRQMYQSLLTGITQAGGKVSTEKLQALVSSGDIAQNPVITQLYTQLVQYQAARDSIATGAWGSAQTNPDVQRLNLLIDSAQANLVSAAQSHIDALSARIAALDSLKQRNMAQIALMPGTAAAEERLINQVQSTRQLADELRAEYQKARIAEAVEVGQVEIVDLAVVPDLPVSHGPIFKIALGLLVGLMLGGGAAFVAEHMNSAIHRRDEIEQVLQIPGLAIIPQIASAANANKLRLAGVSVPRLIGKKNGNARNGQGLVTVHDHRSVGAEAFRTLRTNLIFSQAVQTLKTIAITSPSPSDGKTTTSSNLSVTFAQQGMRVVLVDCDLRRARLHNVFRATREPGLTQLVLGQCDMSQAVRKTQVDGLTFMPAGALPPNPAELLGGAQMRSVLAKLQQEFDVVILDSPPVHVAADASILATMADGVILVLRAGHTERDAAQDALHRLKAVNARIVGAVLNDPDHKVPQYGGEYYYDEYYTDETT
;
A
#
# COMPACT_ATOMS: atom_id res chain seq x y z
N MET A 1 -37.64 16.53 -33.10
CA MET A 1 -36.52 16.12 -32.23
C MET A 1 -36.83 14.81 -31.50
N SER A 2 -37.92 14.73 -30.69
CA SER A 2 -38.28 13.51 -29.95
C SER A 2 -38.45 12.28 -30.86
N ASP A 3 -39.10 12.44 -32.04
CA ASP A 3 -39.34 11.36 -33.00
C ASP A 3 -38.05 10.87 -33.67
N PHE A 4 -37.06 11.75 -33.90
CA PHE A 4 -35.77 11.39 -34.42
C PHE A 4 -34.93 10.63 -33.36
N GLN A 5 -34.96 11.08 -32.13
CA GLN A 5 -34.25 10.42 -31.01
C GLN A 5 -34.84 9.05 -30.66
N SER A 6 -36.21 8.92 -30.73
CA SER A 6 -36.89 7.67 -30.44
C SER A 6 -36.78 6.64 -31.57
N SER A 7 -36.71 7.08 -32.83
CA SER A 7 -36.67 6.20 -33.99
C SER A 7 -35.30 5.52 -34.20
N LYS A 8 -34.20 6.13 -33.75
CA LYS A 8 -32.84 5.60 -33.98
C LYS A 8 -32.08 5.11 -32.73
N LYS A 9 -32.65 5.23 -31.51
CA LYS A 9 -31.99 4.83 -30.26
C LYS A 9 -30.56 5.39 -30.09
N VAL A 10 -30.29 6.62 -30.61
CA VAL A 10 -28.94 7.19 -30.64
C VAL A 10 -28.84 8.25 -29.56
N PHE A 11 -28.22 7.88 -28.44
CA PHE A 11 -27.73 8.79 -27.41
C PHE A 11 -26.20 8.84 -27.54
N GLY A 12 -25.69 9.73 -28.38
CA GLY A 12 -24.23 9.93 -28.53
C GLY A 12 -23.87 11.35 -28.12
N THR A 13 -23.64 11.59 -26.83
CA THR A 13 -22.95 12.82 -26.40
C THR A 13 -21.45 12.73 -26.74
N PRO A 14 -20.73 13.85 -26.95
CA PRO A 14 -19.27 13.83 -27.16
C PRO A 14 -18.52 13.02 -26.10
N ASP A 15 -19.02 13.01 -24.87
CA ASP A 15 -18.48 12.22 -23.75
C ASP A 15 -18.63 10.70 -23.95
N MET A 16 -19.69 10.26 -24.62
CA MET A 16 -19.87 8.84 -24.94
C MET A 16 -18.91 8.36 -26.02
N VAL A 17 -18.62 9.19 -27.02
CA VAL A 17 -17.63 8.85 -28.04
C VAL A 17 -16.23 8.76 -27.44
N ALA A 18 -15.88 9.67 -26.56
CA ALA A 18 -14.62 9.64 -25.83
C ALA A 18 -14.52 8.41 -24.88
N ALA A 19 -15.60 8.06 -24.18
CA ALA A 19 -15.66 6.87 -23.34
C ALA A 19 -15.51 5.58 -24.17
N GLU A 20 -16.14 5.51 -25.33
CA GLU A 20 -16.08 4.35 -26.22
C GLU A 20 -14.70 4.22 -26.91
N GLN A 21 -14.05 5.33 -27.26
CA GLN A 21 -12.65 5.35 -27.69
C GLN A 21 -11.70 4.88 -26.59
N THR A 22 -11.91 5.29 -25.36
CA THR A 22 -11.12 4.83 -24.21
C THR A 22 -11.30 3.33 -23.98
N ALA A 23 -12.54 2.83 -24.10
CA ALA A 23 -12.82 1.40 -23.99
C ALA A 23 -12.14 0.59 -25.12
N LEU A 24 -12.09 1.12 -26.35
CA LEU A 24 -11.36 0.49 -27.45
C LEU A 24 -9.85 0.42 -27.18
N LEU A 25 -9.25 1.49 -26.63
CA LEU A 25 -7.83 1.49 -26.26
C LEU A 25 -7.54 0.45 -25.19
N GLN A 26 -8.42 0.30 -24.22
CA GLN A 26 -8.28 -0.74 -23.17
C GLN A 26 -8.37 -2.15 -23.76
N LEU A 27 -9.32 -2.39 -24.67
CA LEU A 27 -9.44 -3.66 -25.39
C LEU A 27 -8.19 -3.97 -26.22
N ASP A 28 -7.61 -2.97 -26.89
CA ASP A 28 -6.37 -3.13 -27.65
C ASP A 28 -5.18 -3.48 -26.75
N MET A 29 -5.01 -2.79 -25.63
CA MET A 29 -3.95 -3.11 -24.67
C MET A 29 -4.10 -4.53 -24.13
N GLN A 30 -5.31 -4.93 -23.74
CA GLN A 30 -5.59 -6.27 -23.24
C GLN A 30 -5.34 -7.35 -24.29
N ARG A 31 -5.73 -7.09 -25.56
CA ARG A 31 -5.46 -7.99 -26.69
C ARG A 31 -3.96 -8.14 -26.94
N GLU A 32 -3.22 -7.02 -26.97
CA GLU A 32 -1.76 -7.05 -27.19
C GLU A 32 -1.03 -7.80 -26.09
N GLN A 33 -1.43 -7.62 -24.84
CA GLN A 33 -0.87 -8.37 -23.72
C GLN A 33 -1.11 -9.87 -23.88
N MET A 34 -2.36 -10.29 -24.15
CA MET A 34 -2.68 -11.70 -24.38
C MET A 34 -1.96 -12.28 -25.61
N ASN A 35 -1.74 -11.47 -26.64
CA ASN A 35 -1.02 -11.90 -27.84
C ASN A 35 0.48 -12.11 -27.56
N ALA A 36 1.08 -11.23 -26.76
CA ALA A 36 2.46 -11.37 -26.29
C ALA A 36 2.63 -12.63 -25.43
N ASP A 37 1.70 -12.87 -24.49
CA ASP A 37 1.69 -14.07 -23.65
C ASP A 37 1.55 -15.33 -24.50
N ARG A 38 0.63 -15.34 -25.46
CA ARG A 38 0.46 -16.46 -26.38
C ARG A 38 1.74 -16.76 -27.18
N GLN A 39 2.39 -15.71 -27.74
CA GLN A 39 3.64 -15.88 -28.50
C GLN A 39 4.76 -16.42 -27.61
N MET A 40 4.88 -15.91 -26.39
CA MET A 40 5.84 -16.39 -25.40
C MET A 40 5.61 -17.89 -25.10
N TYR A 41 4.37 -18.28 -24.81
CA TYR A 41 4.04 -19.68 -24.51
C TYR A 41 4.23 -20.59 -25.73
N GLN A 42 3.88 -20.14 -26.93
CA GLN A 42 4.14 -20.88 -28.16
C GLN A 42 5.64 -21.09 -28.40
N SER A 43 6.47 -20.07 -28.17
CA SER A 43 7.91 -20.17 -28.32
C SER A 43 8.52 -21.16 -27.33
N LEU A 44 8.07 -21.12 -26.07
CA LEU A 44 8.48 -22.07 -25.03
C LEU A 44 8.06 -23.51 -25.36
N LEU A 45 6.81 -23.69 -25.79
CA LEU A 45 6.28 -25.02 -26.17
C LEU A 45 6.99 -25.58 -27.41
N THR A 46 7.25 -24.75 -28.44
CA THR A 46 8.01 -25.14 -29.62
C THR A 46 9.44 -25.52 -29.26
N GLY A 47 10.08 -24.76 -28.35
CA GLY A 47 11.41 -25.10 -27.85
C GLY A 47 11.47 -26.41 -27.04
N ILE A 48 10.35 -26.82 -26.45
CA ILE A 48 10.19 -28.12 -25.76
C ILE A 48 10.03 -29.26 -26.79
N THR A 49 9.18 -29.08 -27.80
CA THR A 49 8.84 -30.12 -28.78
C THR A 49 9.94 -30.37 -29.81
N GLN A 50 10.73 -29.35 -30.21
CA GLN A 50 11.83 -29.46 -31.19
C GLN A 50 13.12 -30.10 -30.61
N ALA A 51 13.22 -30.33 -29.33
CA ALA A 51 14.42 -30.90 -28.68
C ALA A 51 14.62 -32.43 -28.86
N GLY A 52 14.03 -33.02 -29.90
CA GLY A 52 14.37 -34.36 -30.37
C GLY A 52 14.18 -35.48 -29.32
N GLY A 53 13.03 -35.57 -28.65
CA GLY A 53 12.61 -36.74 -27.88
C GLY A 53 12.95 -36.74 -26.39
N LYS A 54 13.74 -35.84 -25.86
CA LYS A 54 13.89 -35.64 -24.39
C LYS A 54 13.45 -34.23 -24.02
N VAL A 55 12.31 -34.16 -23.36
CA VAL A 55 11.77 -32.90 -22.86
C VAL A 55 12.67 -32.37 -21.74
N SER A 56 13.30 -31.19 -21.94
CA SER A 56 14.16 -30.57 -20.90
C SER A 56 13.31 -30.12 -19.71
N THR A 57 13.62 -30.62 -18.53
CA THR A 57 12.95 -30.27 -17.27
C THR A 57 13.03 -28.75 -16.99
N GLU A 58 14.16 -28.12 -17.34
CA GLU A 58 14.36 -26.67 -17.20
C GLU A 58 13.39 -25.85 -18.04
N LYS A 59 13.14 -26.29 -19.29
CA LYS A 59 12.20 -25.60 -20.19
C LYS A 59 10.74 -25.80 -19.74
N LEU A 60 10.41 -26.99 -19.21
CA LEU A 60 9.10 -27.23 -18.60
C LEU A 60 8.90 -26.38 -17.35
N GLN A 61 9.91 -26.24 -16.53
CA GLN A 61 9.88 -25.39 -15.34
C GLN A 61 9.67 -23.91 -15.74
N ALA A 62 10.38 -23.43 -16.75
CA ALA A 62 10.22 -22.08 -17.28
C ALA A 62 8.79 -21.85 -17.81
N LEU A 63 8.20 -22.82 -18.50
CA LEU A 63 6.84 -22.75 -19.00
C LEU A 63 5.82 -22.69 -17.84
N VAL A 64 5.93 -23.59 -16.86
CA VAL A 64 5.00 -23.68 -15.72
C VAL A 64 5.11 -22.49 -14.78
N SER A 65 6.29 -21.87 -14.65
CA SER A 65 6.50 -20.69 -13.82
C SER A 65 6.17 -19.36 -14.50
N SER A 66 5.74 -19.39 -15.78
CA SER A 66 5.48 -18.17 -16.55
C SER A 66 4.02 -17.70 -16.46
N GLY A 67 3.82 -16.44 -16.12
CA GLY A 67 2.57 -15.69 -16.20
C GLY A 67 1.29 -16.43 -15.77
N ASP A 68 0.27 -16.39 -16.62
CA ASP A 68 -1.05 -17.01 -16.35
C ASP A 68 -1.01 -18.55 -16.28
N ILE A 69 -0.04 -19.19 -16.92
CA ILE A 69 0.14 -20.65 -16.83
C ILE A 69 0.42 -21.08 -15.40
N ALA A 70 1.20 -20.31 -14.65
CA ALA A 70 1.52 -20.59 -13.25
C ALA A 70 0.28 -20.59 -12.35
N GLN A 71 -0.78 -19.89 -12.72
CA GLN A 71 -2.05 -19.83 -11.99
C GLN A 71 -3.01 -20.95 -12.38
N ASN A 72 -2.71 -21.73 -13.44
CA ASN A 72 -3.57 -22.82 -13.86
C ASN A 72 -3.39 -24.06 -12.96
N PRO A 73 -4.41 -24.44 -12.15
CA PRO A 73 -4.28 -25.51 -11.17
C PRO A 73 -3.99 -26.87 -11.80
N VAL A 74 -4.48 -27.12 -13.00
CA VAL A 74 -4.26 -28.39 -13.71
C VAL A 74 -2.80 -28.52 -14.11
N ILE A 75 -2.22 -27.48 -14.69
CA ILE A 75 -0.81 -27.48 -15.13
C ILE A 75 0.12 -27.58 -13.92
N THR A 76 -0.16 -26.83 -12.86
CA THR A 76 0.64 -26.88 -11.61
C THR A 76 0.57 -28.25 -10.95
N GLN A 77 -0.60 -28.89 -10.94
CA GLN A 77 -0.76 -30.24 -10.39
C GLN A 77 0.02 -31.29 -11.23
N LEU A 78 -0.10 -31.23 -12.57
CA LEU A 78 0.63 -32.14 -13.46
C LEU A 78 2.14 -31.97 -13.33
N TYR A 79 2.62 -30.74 -13.18
CA TYR A 79 4.05 -30.49 -12.94
C TYR A 79 4.51 -31.02 -11.59
N THR A 80 3.74 -30.85 -10.55
CA THR A 80 4.04 -31.40 -9.23
C THR A 80 4.14 -32.93 -9.26
N GLN A 81 3.22 -33.59 -9.97
CA GLN A 81 3.27 -35.05 -10.18
C GLN A 81 4.51 -35.47 -10.96
N LEU A 82 4.85 -34.70 -12.02
CA LEU A 82 6.07 -34.96 -12.80
C LEU A 82 7.32 -34.89 -11.92
N VAL A 83 7.47 -33.87 -11.10
CA VAL A 83 8.60 -33.71 -10.18
C VAL A 83 8.66 -34.85 -9.15
N GLN A 84 7.50 -35.28 -8.62
CA GLN A 84 7.44 -36.43 -7.71
C GLN A 84 7.90 -37.73 -8.37
N TYR A 85 7.47 -37.99 -9.62
CA TYR A 85 7.91 -39.20 -10.34
C TYR A 85 9.41 -39.18 -10.68
N GLN A 86 9.94 -38.00 -11.03
CA GLN A 86 11.38 -37.81 -11.26
C GLN A 86 12.18 -38.02 -9.97
N ALA A 87 11.75 -37.42 -8.86
CA ALA A 87 12.42 -37.64 -7.56
C ALA A 87 12.37 -39.09 -7.10
N ALA A 88 11.24 -39.80 -7.30
CA ALA A 88 11.12 -41.23 -7.00
C ALA A 88 12.06 -42.07 -7.87
N ARG A 89 12.12 -41.79 -9.18
CA ARG A 89 13.04 -42.45 -10.09
C ARG A 89 14.51 -42.24 -9.67
N ASP A 90 14.89 -40.98 -9.38
CA ASP A 90 16.27 -40.64 -9.04
C ASP A 90 16.67 -41.22 -7.68
N SER A 91 15.75 -41.34 -6.73
CA SER A 91 16.00 -42.01 -5.43
C SER A 91 16.29 -43.51 -5.60
N ILE A 92 15.62 -44.18 -6.56
CA ILE A 92 15.88 -45.58 -6.86
C ILE A 92 17.18 -45.75 -7.65
N ALA A 93 17.45 -44.82 -8.59
CA ALA A 93 18.64 -44.83 -9.43
C ALA A 93 19.95 -44.57 -8.68
N THR A 94 19.90 -43.77 -7.60
CA THR A 94 21.07 -43.45 -6.73
C THR A 94 21.23 -44.38 -5.55
N GLY A 95 20.31 -45.32 -5.33
CA GLY A 95 20.37 -46.30 -4.24
C GLY A 95 21.43 -47.40 -4.44
N ALA A 96 21.78 -48.11 -3.35
CA ALA A 96 22.84 -49.14 -3.29
C ALA A 96 22.67 -50.35 -4.25
N TRP A 97 21.57 -50.41 -4.97
CA TRP A 97 21.22 -51.49 -5.94
C TRP A 97 21.18 -50.96 -7.39
N GLY A 98 22.00 -49.99 -7.72
CA GLY A 98 22.02 -49.18 -8.94
C GLY A 98 22.40 -49.90 -10.24
N SER A 99 21.51 -50.74 -10.78
CA SER A 99 21.50 -51.08 -12.20
C SER A 99 20.23 -50.52 -12.85
N ALA A 100 20.27 -49.25 -13.12
CA ALA A 100 19.10 -48.40 -13.30
C ALA A 100 18.24 -48.70 -14.55
N GLN A 101 18.75 -49.26 -15.62
CA GLN A 101 18.00 -49.40 -16.88
C GLN A 101 17.16 -50.68 -17.01
N THR A 102 17.41 -51.69 -16.23
CA THR A 102 16.68 -52.96 -16.27
C THR A 102 15.71 -53.15 -15.10
N ASN A 103 15.68 -52.23 -14.15
CA ASN A 103 14.77 -52.30 -13.00
C ASN A 103 13.32 -52.02 -13.47
N PRO A 104 12.36 -52.95 -13.23
CA PRO A 104 10.96 -52.78 -13.62
C PRO A 104 10.30 -51.52 -13.05
N ASP A 105 10.67 -51.14 -11.83
CA ASP A 105 10.11 -49.94 -11.16
C ASP A 105 10.60 -48.64 -11.82
N VAL A 106 11.88 -48.62 -12.24
CA VAL A 106 12.44 -47.47 -13.01
C VAL A 106 11.78 -47.35 -14.39
N GLN A 107 11.55 -48.50 -15.06
CA GLN A 107 10.84 -48.53 -16.34
C GLN A 107 9.40 -48.01 -16.19
N ARG A 108 8.71 -48.45 -15.14
CA ARG A 108 7.36 -47.98 -14.84
C ARG A 108 7.31 -46.46 -14.56
N LEU A 109 8.27 -45.97 -13.75
CA LEU A 109 8.39 -44.54 -13.47
C LEU A 109 8.72 -43.73 -14.73
N ASN A 110 9.57 -44.24 -15.63
CA ASN A 110 9.83 -43.58 -16.90
C ASN A 110 8.56 -43.45 -17.76
N LEU A 111 7.72 -44.50 -17.86
CA LEU A 111 6.44 -44.42 -18.55
C LEU A 111 5.48 -43.40 -17.92
N LEU A 112 5.48 -43.29 -16.58
CA LEU A 112 4.66 -42.29 -15.88
C LEU A 112 5.20 -40.88 -16.11
N ILE A 113 6.51 -40.68 -16.14
CA ILE A 113 7.18 -39.43 -16.48
C ILE A 113 6.83 -39.01 -17.90
N ASP A 114 6.96 -39.90 -18.87
CA ASP A 114 6.63 -39.63 -20.29
C ASP A 114 5.14 -39.27 -20.44
N SER A 115 4.26 -40.00 -19.77
CA SER A 115 2.82 -39.71 -19.75
C SER A 115 2.51 -38.34 -19.09
N ALA A 116 3.13 -38.06 -17.96
CA ALA A 116 2.94 -36.78 -17.28
C ALA A 116 3.47 -35.61 -18.11
N GLN A 117 4.59 -35.75 -18.80
CA GLN A 117 5.13 -34.76 -19.73
C GLN A 117 4.20 -34.56 -20.92
N ALA A 118 3.69 -35.61 -21.53
CA ALA A 118 2.73 -35.51 -22.64
C ALA A 118 1.43 -34.79 -22.22
N ASN A 119 0.91 -35.15 -21.04
CA ASN A 119 -0.28 -34.49 -20.49
C ASN A 119 -0.05 -33.01 -20.19
N LEU A 120 1.13 -32.65 -19.69
CA LEU A 120 1.49 -31.28 -19.40
C LEU A 120 1.63 -30.45 -20.67
N VAL A 121 2.27 -30.99 -21.71
CA VAL A 121 2.36 -30.36 -23.04
C VAL A 121 0.97 -30.18 -23.64
N SER A 122 0.10 -31.19 -23.55
CA SER A 122 -1.29 -31.10 -24.03
C SER A 122 -2.11 -30.06 -23.27
N ALA A 123 -1.95 -29.99 -21.94
CA ALA A 123 -2.63 -28.98 -21.12
C ALA A 123 -2.13 -27.56 -21.43
N ALA A 124 -0.83 -27.39 -21.68
CA ALA A 124 -0.26 -26.11 -22.10
C ALA A 124 -0.77 -25.69 -23.49
N GLN A 125 -0.84 -26.65 -24.44
CA GLN A 125 -1.43 -26.38 -25.77
C GLN A 125 -2.89 -25.96 -25.66
N SER A 126 -3.68 -26.65 -24.83
CA SER A 126 -5.08 -26.30 -24.60
C SER A 126 -5.24 -24.89 -24.00
N HIS A 127 -4.30 -24.48 -23.14
CA HIS A 127 -4.29 -23.12 -22.61
C HIS A 127 -3.98 -22.07 -23.69
N ILE A 128 -3.02 -22.35 -24.59
CA ILE A 128 -2.68 -21.50 -25.75
C ILE A 128 -3.88 -21.39 -26.70
N ASP A 129 -4.59 -22.49 -26.94
CA ASP A 129 -5.77 -22.49 -27.77
C ASP A 129 -6.92 -21.68 -27.15
N ALA A 130 -7.09 -21.77 -25.83
CA ALA A 130 -8.04 -20.94 -25.08
C ALA A 130 -7.69 -19.45 -25.16
N LEU A 131 -6.40 -19.08 -25.05
CA LEU A 131 -5.95 -17.70 -25.26
C LEU A 131 -6.24 -17.24 -26.69
N SER A 132 -6.00 -18.08 -27.68
CA SER A 132 -6.27 -17.77 -29.08
C SER A 132 -7.77 -17.52 -29.33
N ALA A 133 -8.65 -18.33 -28.74
CA ALA A 133 -10.08 -18.14 -28.77
C ALA A 133 -10.51 -16.82 -28.11
N ARG A 134 -9.88 -16.48 -26.99
CA ARG A 134 -10.16 -15.24 -26.26
C ARG A 134 -9.71 -14.01 -27.02
N ILE A 135 -8.55 -14.06 -27.69
CA ILE A 135 -8.08 -13.00 -28.61
C ILE A 135 -9.07 -12.80 -29.76
N ALA A 136 -9.54 -13.89 -30.41
CA ALA A 136 -10.52 -13.82 -31.48
C ALA A 136 -11.86 -13.22 -31.00
N ALA A 137 -12.28 -13.52 -29.78
CA ALA A 137 -13.48 -12.91 -29.18
C ALA A 137 -13.30 -11.40 -28.96
N LEU A 138 -12.13 -10.97 -28.49
CA LEU A 138 -11.79 -9.55 -28.32
C LEU A 138 -11.74 -8.82 -29.68
N ASP A 139 -11.17 -9.44 -30.71
CA ASP A 139 -11.16 -8.88 -32.08
C ASP A 139 -12.59 -8.71 -32.62
N SER A 140 -13.46 -9.69 -32.39
CA SER A 140 -14.87 -9.59 -32.81
C SER A 140 -15.62 -8.49 -32.08
N LEU A 141 -15.35 -8.31 -30.78
CA LEU A 141 -15.92 -7.24 -29.94
C LEU A 141 -15.42 -5.87 -30.44
N LYS A 142 -14.12 -5.76 -30.69
CA LYS A 142 -13.51 -4.54 -31.24
C LYS A 142 -14.14 -4.16 -32.58
N GLN A 143 -14.31 -5.10 -33.52
CA GLN A 143 -14.95 -4.84 -34.81
C GLN A 143 -16.39 -4.34 -34.65
N ARG A 144 -17.17 -4.91 -33.70
CA ARG A 144 -18.52 -4.43 -33.41
C ARG A 144 -18.52 -3.02 -32.87
N ASN A 145 -17.65 -2.72 -31.94
CA ASN A 145 -17.54 -1.39 -31.35
C ASN A 145 -17.05 -0.35 -32.36
N MET A 146 -16.10 -0.72 -33.24
CA MET A 146 -15.65 0.16 -34.34
C MET A 146 -16.77 0.43 -35.34
N ALA A 147 -17.56 -0.58 -35.71
CA ALA A 147 -18.73 -0.41 -36.59
C ALA A 147 -19.79 0.50 -35.94
N GLN A 148 -19.96 0.41 -34.63
CA GLN A 148 -20.88 1.26 -33.86
C GLN A 148 -20.40 2.72 -33.82
N ILE A 149 -19.11 2.96 -33.60
CA ILE A 149 -18.48 4.29 -33.63
C ILE A 149 -18.54 4.87 -35.06
N ALA A 150 -18.33 4.08 -36.12
CA ALA A 150 -18.40 4.55 -37.49
C ALA A 150 -19.79 5.05 -37.89
N LEU A 151 -20.84 4.59 -37.23
CA LEU A 151 -22.23 5.05 -37.44
C LEU A 151 -22.54 6.34 -36.67
N MET A 152 -21.77 6.68 -35.61
CA MET A 152 -22.01 7.84 -34.73
C MET A 152 -21.76 9.20 -35.40
N PRO A 153 -20.68 9.46 -36.17
CA PRO A 153 -20.41 10.78 -36.74
C PRO A 153 -21.50 11.27 -37.69
N GLY A 154 -22.11 10.39 -38.44
CA GLY A 154 -23.20 10.73 -39.36
C GLY A 154 -24.50 11.13 -38.64
N THR A 155 -24.74 10.54 -37.48
CA THR A 155 -25.92 10.82 -36.64
C THR A 155 -25.73 12.08 -35.81
N ALA A 156 -24.53 12.33 -35.27
CA ALA A 156 -24.20 13.54 -34.51
C ALA A 156 -24.29 14.79 -35.39
N ALA A 157 -23.79 14.75 -36.62
CA ALA A 157 -23.93 15.87 -37.59
C ALA A 157 -25.37 16.13 -38.02
N ALA A 158 -26.19 15.09 -38.11
CA ALA A 158 -27.63 15.22 -38.39
C ALA A 158 -28.40 15.79 -37.20
N GLU A 159 -28.03 15.39 -35.98
CA GLU A 159 -28.62 15.90 -34.76
C GLU A 159 -28.26 17.39 -34.56
N GLU A 160 -27.00 17.78 -34.77
CA GLU A 160 -26.56 19.17 -34.71
C GLU A 160 -27.27 20.07 -35.70
N ARG A 161 -27.47 19.60 -36.94
CA ARG A 161 -28.28 20.32 -37.94
C ARG A 161 -29.72 20.49 -37.49
N LEU A 162 -30.36 19.47 -36.92
CA LEU A 162 -31.72 19.54 -36.40
C LEU A 162 -31.83 20.47 -35.19
N ILE A 163 -30.84 20.43 -34.29
CA ILE A 163 -30.75 21.36 -33.16
C ILE A 163 -30.67 22.82 -33.65
N ASN A 164 -29.77 23.10 -34.61
CA ASN A 164 -29.60 24.41 -35.19
C ASN A 164 -30.88 24.89 -35.94
N GLN A 165 -31.55 23.96 -36.63
CA GLN A 165 -32.81 24.28 -37.33
C GLN A 165 -33.95 24.55 -36.34
N VAL A 166 -34.07 23.79 -35.23
CA VAL A 166 -35.03 24.04 -34.18
C VAL A 166 -34.75 25.37 -33.46
N GLN A 167 -33.48 25.68 -33.22
CA GLN A 167 -33.06 26.91 -32.54
C GLN A 167 -33.33 28.12 -33.44
N SER A 168 -33.01 28.08 -34.72
CA SER A 168 -33.31 29.15 -35.65
C SER A 168 -34.83 29.37 -35.84
N THR A 169 -35.60 28.28 -35.90
CA THR A 169 -37.09 28.35 -36.01
C THR A 169 -37.69 28.92 -34.74
N ARG A 170 -37.14 28.60 -33.55
CA ARG A 170 -37.59 29.24 -32.29
C ARG A 170 -37.25 30.72 -32.23
N GLN A 171 -36.02 31.12 -32.63
CA GLN A 171 -35.66 32.53 -32.72
C GLN A 171 -36.61 33.31 -33.65
N LEU A 172 -36.87 32.77 -34.83
CA LEU A 172 -37.79 33.39 -35.77
C LEU A 172 -39.23 33.50 -35.21
N ALA A 173 -39.68 32.44 -34.51
CA ALA A 173 -41.00 32.46 -33.85
C ALA A 173 -41.09 33.48 -32.73
N ASP A 174 -40.02 33.64 -31.94
CA ASP A 174 -39.96 34.60 -30.87
C ASP A 174 -39.86 36.03 -31.42
N GLU A 175 -39.12 36.25 -32.50
CA GLU A 175 -39.02 37.53 -33.19
C GLU A 175 -40.37 37.93 -33.81
N LEU A 176 -41.05 36.97 -34.51
CA LEU A 176 -42.41 37.17 -35.04
C LEU A 176 -43.44 37.48 -33.92
N ARG A 177 -43.32 36.80 -32.77
CA ARG A 177 -44.17 37.10 -31.61
C ARG A 177 -43.92 38.50 -31.06
N ALA A 178 -42.65 38.89 -31.00
CA ALA A 178 -42.28 40.26 -30.53
C ALA A 178 -42.80 41.32 -31.52
N GLU A 179 -42.65 41.09 -32.83
CA GLU A 179 -43.21 41.97 -33.88
C GLU A 179 -44.74 42.01 -33.84
N TYR A 180 -45.39 40.84 -33.66
CA TYR A 180 -46.85 40.78 -33.52
C TYR A 180 -47.34 41.53 -32.27
N GLN A 181 -46.63 41.41 -31.14
CA GLN A 181 -46.94 42.18 -29.94
C GLN A 181 -46.74 43.66 -30.13
N LYS A 182 -45.66 44.09 -30.79
CA LYS A 182 -45.43 45.50 -31.15
C LYS A 182 -46.52 46.05 -32.07
N ALA A 183 -46.91 45.29 -33.11
CA ALA A 183 -48.00 45.67 -34.01
C ALA A 183 -49.34 45.79 -33.24
N ARG A 184 -49.62 44.86 -32.34
CA ARG A 184 -50.84 44.86 -31.51
C ARG A 184 -50.85 46.02 -30.49
N ILE A 185 -49.70 46.36 -29.93
CA ILE A 185 -49.54 47.55 -29.09
C ILE A 185 -49.75 48.83 -29.93
N ALA A 186 -49.18 48.90 -31.15
CA ALA A 186 -49.39 50.04 -32.05
C ALA A 186 -50.86 50.21 -32.45
N GLU A 187 -51.58 49.12 -32.74
CA GLU A 187 -53.01 49.12 -33.02
C GLU A 187 -53.83 49.57 -31.79
N ALA A 188 -53.42 49.14 -30.56
CA ALA A 188 -54.10 49.57 -29.33
C ALA A 188 -53.83 51.06 -28.99
N VAL A 189 -52.71 51.61 -29.42
CA VAL A 189 -52.33 52.99 -29.21
C VAL A 189 -53.04 54.01 -30.16
N GLU A 190 -53.43 53.52 -31.39
CA GLU A 190 -54.18 54.34 -32.33
C GLU A 190 -55.62 54.65 -31.89
N VAL A 191 -56.16 53.92 -30.93
CA VAL A 191 -57.49 54.16 -30.32
C VAL A 191 -57.28 54.92 -29.02
N GLY A 192 -56.83 56.16 -29.17
CA GLY A 192 -56.46 57.08 -28.07
C GLY A 192 -57.51 57.32 -27.00
N GLN A 193 -57.38 56.68 -25.85
CA GLN A 193 -57.67 57.22 -24.53
C GLN A 193 -56.70 56.62 -23.53
N VAL A 194 -55.70 57.42 -23.14
CA VAL A 194 -54.86 57.12 -21.99
C VAL A 194 -55.68 57.50 -20.76
N GLU A 195 -56.32 56.50 -20.16
CA GLU A 195 -56.88 56.58 -18.81
C GLU A 195 -55.76 56.28 -17.82
N ILE A 196 -55.37 57.26 -17.01
CA ILE A 196 -54.40 56.98 -15.93
C ILE A 196 -55.15 56.20 -14.84
N VAL A 197 -55.02 54.87 -14.86
CA VAL A 197 -55.67 53.97 -13.91
C VAL A 197 -54.98 53.96 -12.57
N ASP A 198 -53.68 54.22 -12.54
CA ASP A 198 -52.93 54.29 -11.29
C ASP A 198 -51.61 55.06 -11.45
N LEU A 199 -51.23 55.79 -10.39
CA LEU A 199 -49.93 56.46 -10.32
C LEU A 199 -48.90 55.43 -9.84
N ALA A 200 -47.81 55.31 -10.59
CA ALA A 200 -46.72 54.43 -10.18
C ALA A 200 -46.18 54.83 -8.80
N VAL A 201 -46.47 54.06 -7.81
CA VAL A 201 -45.89 54.15 -6.45
C VAL A 201 -44.58 53.42 -6.43
N VAL A 202 -43.52 54.06 -5.94
CA VAL A 202 -42.24 53.37 -5.72
C VAL A 202 -42.50 52.24 -4.72
N PRO A 203 -42.21 50.99 -5.06
CA PRO A 203 -42.47 49.88 -4.13
C PRO A 203 -41.57 50.02 -2.91
N ASP A 204 -42.16 50.11 -1.72
CA ASP A 204 -41.47 50.23 -0.44
C ASP A 204 -40.74 48.92 -0.03
N LEU A 205 -41.00 47.83 -0.74
CA LEU A 205 -40.38 46.52 -0.47
C LEU A 205 -39.70 45.97 -1.73
N PRO A 206 -38.50 45.46 -1.62
CA PRO A 206 -37.82 44.85 -2.75
C PRO A 206 -38.56 43.57 -3.22
N VAL A 207 -38.85 43.49 -4.51
CA VAL A 207 -39.56 42.38 -5.16
C VAL A 207 -38.73 41.08 -5.22
N SER A 208 -37.48 41.14 -4.79
CA SER A 208 -36.61 39.96 -4.74
C SER A 208 -36.85 39.18 -3.44
N HIS A 209 -36.87 37.85 -3.56
CA HIS A 209 -36.84 36.95 -2.41
C HIS A 209 -35.81 37.45 -1.40
N GLY A 210 -36.21 37.66 -0.14
CA GLY A 210 -35.40 38.29 0.89
C GLY A 210 -34.00 37.71 1.00
N PRO A 211 -33.01 38.43 1.51
CA PRO A 211 -31.62 37.98 1.62
C PRO A 211 -31.50 36.68 2.41
N ILE A 212 -32.44 36.40 3.30
CA ILE A 212 -32.51 35.19 4.11
C ILE A 212 -32.63 33.92 3.25
N PHE A 213 -33.46 33.94 2.19
CA PHE A 213 -33.62 32.81 1.30
C PHE A 213 -32.31 32.50 0.50
N LYS A 214 -31.64 33.58 0.01
CA LYS A 214 -30.37 33.44 -0.71
C LYS A 214 -29.26 32.90 0.20
N ILE A 215 -29.24 33.35 1.45
CA ILE A 215 -28.29 32.87 2.46
C ILE A 215 -28.59 31.40 2.81
N ALA A 216 -29.86 31.04 3.03
CA ALA A 216 -30.26 29.70 3.31
C ALA A 216 -29.93 28.71 2.17
N LEU A 217 -30.19 29.12 0.92
CA LEU A 217 -29.83 28.34 -0.27
C LEU A 217 -28.31 28.20 -0.42
N GLY A 218 -27.56 29.29 -0.22
CA GLY A 218 -26.10 29.27 -0.25
C GLY A 218 -25.49 28.36 0.81
N LEU A 219 -26.07 28.39 2.03
CA LEU A 219 -25.65 27.50 3.12
C LEU A 219 -25.92 26.05 2.80
N LEU A 220 -27.11 25.74 2.25
CA LEU A 220 -27.48 24.37 1.87
C LEU A 220 -26.58 23.80 0.77
N VAL A 221 -26.32 24.60 -0.29
CA VAL A 221 -25.40 24.20 -1.37
C VAL A 221 -23.97 24.07 -0.84
N GLY A 222 -23.51 25.00 0.00
CA GLY A 222 -22.19 24.93 0.63
C GLY A 222 -22.01 23.69 1.51
N LEU A 223 -23.07 23.30 2.25
CA LEU A 223 -23.07 22.10 3.10
C LEU A 223 -23.06 20.82 2.27
N MET A 224 -23.82 20.78 1.16
CA MET A 224 -23.79 19.64 0.22
C MET A 224 -22.44 19.49 -0.47
N LEU A 225 -21.87 20.58 -0.98
CA LEU A 225 -20.55 20.55 -1.63
C LEU A 225 -19.44 20.24 -0.62
N GLY A 226 -19.48 20.85 0.56
CA GLY A 226 -18.53 20.57 1.64
C GLY A 226 -18.61 19.13 2.15
N GLY A 227 -19.83 18.63 2.36
CA GLY A 227 -20.07 17.25 2.75
C GLY A 227 -19.63 16.25 1.67
N GLY A 228 -19.94 16.54 0.41
CA GLY A 228 -19.50 15.72 -0.72
C GLY A 228 -17.97 15.70 -0.86
N ALA A 229 -17.32 16.85 -0.76
CA ALA A 229 -15.87 16.94 -0.79
C ALA A 229 -15.20 16.21 0.38
N ALA A 230 -15.75 16.33 1.60
CA ALA A 230 -15.28 15.63 2.77
C ALA A 230 -15.43 14.11 2.61
N PHE A 231 -16.57 13.64 2.08
CA PHE A 231 -16.81 12.22 1.81
C PHE A 231 -15.81 11.65 0.77
N VAL A 232 -15.57 12.39 -0.31
CA VAL A 232 -14.57 12.00 -1.32
C VAL A 232 -13.17 11.96 -0.72
N ALA A 233 -12.78 12.96 0.07
CA ALA A 233 -11.48 13.02 0.74
C ALA A 233 -11.28 11.86 1.71
N GLU A 234 -12.32 11.49 2.48
CA GLU A 234 -12.28 10.33 3.39
C GLU A 234 -12.19 9.01 2.62
N HIS A 235 -12.93 8.89 1.52
CA HIS A 235 -12.87 7.68 0.69
C HIS A 235 -11.54 7.49 -0.04
N MET A 236 -10.84 8.60 -0.35
CA MET A 236 -9.49 8.59 -0.93
C MET A 236 -8.38 8.34 0.11
N ASN A 237 -8.71 8.38 1.41
CA ASN A 237 -7.73 8.12 2.46
C ASN A 237 -7.50 6.61 2.62
N SER A 238 -6.45 6.11 2.00
CA SER A 238 -6.04 4.70 2.04
C SER A 238 -5.12 4.35 3.23
N ALA A 239 -4.88 5.29 4.15
CA ALA A 239 -3.99 5.07 5.28
C ALA A 239 -4.58 4.09 6.30
N ILE A 240 -3.71 3.34 6.97
CA ILE A 240 -4.08 2.46 8.09
C ILE A 240 -4.29 3.31 9.34
N HIS A 241 -5.44 3.14 10.01
CA HIS A 241 -5.78 3.91 11.21
C HIS A 241 -5.96 3.03 12.46
N ARG A 242 -6.31 1.76 12.29
CA ARG A 242 -6.73 0.89 13.38
C ARG A 242 -5.96 -0.43 13.39
N ARG A 243 -5.84 -1.03 14.58
CA ARG A 243 -5.22 -2.34 14.75
C ARG A 243 -5.94 -3.44 13.95
N ASP A 244 -7.27 -3.42 13.98
CA ASP A 244 -8.09 -4.42 13.29
C ASP A 244 -7.84 -4.43 11.77
N GLU A 245 -7.52 -3.27 11.19
CA GLU A 245 -7.15 -3.14 9.79
C GLU A 245 -5.83 -3.85 9.46
N ILE A 246 -4.89 -3.88 10.41
CA ILE A 246 -3.62 -4.61 10.23
C ILE A 246 -3.89 -6.09 10.03
N GLU A 247 -4.73 -6.68 10.89
CA GLU A 247 -5.06 -8.10 10.82
C GLU A 247 -5.87 -8.44 9.57
N GLN A 248 -6.79 -7.55 9.17
CA GLN A 248 -7.63 -7.74 7.96
C GLN A 248 -6.84 -7.54 6.66
N VAL A 249 -6.02 -6.49 6.58
CA VAL A 249 -5.32 -6.09 5.35
C VAL A 249 -4.01 -6.85 5.16
N LEU A 250 -3.24 -7.04 6.23
CA LEU A 250 -1.90 -7.65 6.16
C LEU A 250 -1.89 -9.13 6.57
N GLN A 251 -2.94 -9.62 7.23
CA GLN A 251 -3.03 -11.00 7.73
C GLN A 251 -1.84 -11.36 8.66
N ILE A 252 -1.38 -10.38 9.44
CA ILE A 252 -0.37 -10.55 10.47
C ILE A 252 -0.89 -9.98 11.79
N PRO A 253 -0.46 -10.51 12.94
CA PRO A 253 -0.95 -10.03 14.22
C PRO A 253 -0.52 -8.59 14.50
N GLY A 254 -1.45 -7.77 15.00
CA GLY A 254 -1.17 -6.47 15.58
C GLY A 254 -0.59 -6.64 16.99
N LEU A 255 0.70 -6.37 17.18
CA LEU A 255 1.41 -6.62 18.44
C LEU A 255 1.09 -5.59 19.52
N ALA A 256 1.07 -4.32 19.15
CA ALA A 256 0.76 -3.21 20.05
C ALA A 256 0.38 -1.94 19.28
N ILE A 257 -0.33 -1.04 19.98
CA ILE A 257 -0.52 0.35 19.56
C ILE A 257 0.34 1.23 20.48
N ILE A 258 1.22 2.02 19.88
CA ILE A 258 2.07 2.95 20.61
C ILE A 258 1.46 4.35 20.48
N PRO A 259 0.93 4.92 21.57
CA PRO A 259 0.34 6.24 21.52
C PRO A 259 1.38 7.33 21.27
N GLN A 260 0.92 8.53 20.95
CA GLN A 260 1.80 9.68 20.76
C GLN A 260 2.64 9.91 22.01
N ILE A 261 3.95 9.81 21.85
CA ILE A 261 4.88 10.16 22.92
C ILE A 261 4.90 11.68 23.02
N ALA A 262 4.28 12.23 24.07
CA ALA A 262 4.19 13.66 24.28
C ALA A 262 5.59 14.29 24.35
N SER A 263 5.90 15.15 23.37
CA SER A 263 7.07 16.01 23.46
C SER A 263 6.69 17.21 24.33
N ALA A 264 7.52 17.56 25.32
CA ALA A 264 7.33 18.73 26.19
C ALA A 264 7.07 20.06 25.44
N ALA A 265 7.29 20.08 24.12
CA ALA A 265 6.97 21.20 23.24
C ALA A 265 5.46 21.39 22.99
N ASN A 266 4.61 20.39 23.25
CA ASN A 266 3.17 20.43 22.97
C ASN A 266 2.33 20.79 24.22
N ALA A 267 2.91 20.88 25.41
CA ALA A 267 2.20 21.21 26.65
C ALA A 267 1.65 22.65 26.71
N ASN A 268 2.00 23.52 25.75
CA ASN A 268 1.60 24.93 25.69
C ASN A 268 0.48 25.25 24.69
N LYS A 269 -0.36 24.30 24.31
CA LYS A 269 -1.60 24.60 23.57
C LYS A 269 -2.70 24.96 24.56
N LEU A 270 -2.95 26.25 24.74
CA LEU A 270 -4.09 26.76 25.50
C LEU A 270 -5.39 26.33 24.79
N ARG A 271 -6.15 25.43 25.39
CA ARG A 271 -7.51 25.08 24.92
C ARG A 271 -8.47 26.16 25.43
N LEU A 272 -8.83 27.11 24.59
CA LEU A 272 -9.97 28.02 24.84
C LEU A 272 -11.10 27.62 23.87
N ALA A 273 -12.22 27.19 24.43
CA ALA A 273 -13.47 26.95 23.71
C ALA A 273 -13.37 26.04 22.45
N GLY A 274 -12.64 24.94 22.50
CA GLY A 274 -12.63 23.95 21.41
C GLY A 274 -11.81 24.30 20.17
N VAL A 275 -11.22 25.49 20.10
CA VAL A 275 -10.42 25.95 18.96
C VAL A 275 -8.93 26.02 19.34
N SER A 276 -8.09 25.29 18.62
CA SER A 276 -6.63 25.34 18.80
C SER A 276 -6.06 26.57 18.08
N VAL A 277 -5.72 27.62 18.83
CA VAL A 277 -5.07 28.81 18.29
C VAL A 277 -3.55 28.64 18.39
N PRO A 278 -2.79 28.69 17.29
CA PRO A 278 -1.33 28.68 17.37
C PRO A 278 -0.84 30.01 17.99
N ARG A 279 -0.08 29.94 19.05
CA ARG A 279 0.54 31.11 19.67
C ARG A 279 1.67 31.62 18.77
N LEU A 280 1.40 32.70 18.09
CA LEU A 280 2.30 33.41 17.15
C LEU A 280 3.30 34.28 17.91
N ILE A 281 4.06 33.90 18.83
CA ILE A 281 5.26 34.61 19.34
C ILE A 281 5.89 33.74 20.45
N GLY A 282 6.96 33.08 20.10
CA GLY A 282 7.82 32.38 21.05
C GLY A 282 9.09 31.92 20.35
N LYS A 283 10.18 32.64 20.62
CA LYS A 283 11.54 32.40 20.11
C LYS A 283 11.88 30.90 20.17
N LYS A 284 12.16 30.33 19.02
CA LYS A 284 12.60 28.94 18.85
C LYS A 284 14.00 28.80 19.45
N ASN A 285 14.08 28.35 20.71
CA ASN A 285 15.36 27.85 21.24
C ASN A 285 15.60 26.47 20.63
N GLY A 286 16.62 26.37 19.77
CA GLY A 286 16.94 25.21 18.94
C GLY A 286 17.45 23.95 19.65
N ASN A 287 17.39 23.85 20.99
CA ASN A 287 18.00 22.75 21.76
C ASN A 287 17.02 21.73 22.38
N ALA A 288 15.72 21.84 22.14
CA ALA A 288 14.73 20.95 22.79
C ALA A 288 14.45 19.64 22.03
N ARG A 289 15.19 19.33 20.94
CA ARG A 289 14.94 18.12 20.11
C ARG A 289 15.77 16.89 20.47
N ASN A 290 16.76 17.03 21.34
CA ASN A 290 17.71 15.95 21.64
C ASN A 290 17.36 15.26 22.97
N GLY A 291 16.82 14.04 22.92
CA GLY A 291 16.63 13.16 24.08
C GLY A 291 15.19 12.78 24.43
N GLN A 292 14.20 13.19 23.62
CA GLN A 292 12.76 12.98 23.92
C GLN A 292 12.19 11.62 23.43
N GLY A 293 13.02 10.71 22.90
CA GLY A 293 12.57 9.46 22.32
C GLY A 293 12.41 8.27 23.28
N LEU A 294 12.99 8.34 24.51
CA LEU A 294 13.01 7.22 25.45
C LEU A 294 11.96 7.42 26.55
N VAL A 295 10.67 7.24 26.20
CA VAL A 295 9.56 7.36 27.15
C VAL A 295 9.69 6.32 28.27
N THR A 296 10.18 5.13 27.96
CA THR A 296 10.39 4.03 28.91
C THR A 296 11.45 4.33 29.99
N VAL A 297 12.30 5.34 29.76
CA VAL A 297 13.31 5.81 30.74
C VAL A 297 12.80 7.03 31.50
N HIS A 298 12.20 7.99 30.80
CA HIS A 298 11.89 9.31 31.38
C HIS A 298 10.52 9.36 32.03
N ASP A 299 9.59 8.51 31.61
CA ASP A 299 8.23 8.47 32.14
C ASP A 299 7.73 7.02 32.23
N HIS A 300 8.19 6.32 33.24
CA HIS A 300 7.94 4.89 33.43
C HIS A 300 6.46 4.53 33.62
N ARG A 301 5.63 5.48 34.06
CA ARG A 301 4.20 5.28 34.35
C ARG A 301 3.31 5.75 33.20
N SER A 302 3.87 6.27 32.11
CA SER A 302 3.07 6.73 30.97
C SER A 302 2.42 5.59 30.22
N VAL A 303 1.29 5.87 29.58
CA VAL A 303 0.61 4.95 28.65
C VAL A 303 1.56 4.49 27.54
N GLY A 304 2.45 5.37 27.07
CA GLY A 304 3.49 5.03 26.10
C GLY A 304 4.48 3.99 26.60
N ALA A 305 4.97 4.10 27.84
CA ALA A 305 5.87 3.12 28.44
C ALA A 305 5.17 1.76 28.59
N GLU A 306 3.90 1.75 28.99
CA GLU A 306 3.12 0.53 29.14
C GLU A 306 2.83 -0.15 27.79
N ALA A 307 2.59 0.62 26.74
CA ALA A 307 2.45 0.09 25.40
C ALA A 307 3.71 -0.69 24.93
N PHE A 308 4.92 -0.20 25.27
CA PHE A 308 6.15 -0.93 24.96
C PHE A 308 6.34 -2.17 25.85
N ARG A 309 5.88 -2.17 27.11
CA ARG A 309 5.86 -3.38 27.95
C ARG A 309 4.90 -4.43 27.38
N THR A 310 3.72 -4.00 26.92
CA THR A 310 2.76 -4.86 26.24
C THR A 310 3.36 -5.43 24.95
N LEU A 311 4.04 -4.61 24.14
CA LEU A 311 4.74 -5.07 22.94
C LEU A 311 5.76 -6.17 23.29
N ARG A 312 6.63 -5.94 24.28
CA ARG A 312 7.59 -6.94 24.75
C ARG A 312 6.89 -8.22 25.18
N THR A 313 5.83 -8.12 25.99
CA THR A 313 5.08 -9.27 26.48
C THR A 313 4.51 -10.08 25.32
N ASN A 314 3.85 -9.43 24.35
CA ASN A 314 3.31 -10.09 23.18
C ASN A 314 4.39 -10.75 22.32
N LEU A 315 5.58 -10.16 22.24
CA LEU A 315 6.73 -10.79 21.56
C LEU A 315 7.22 -12.03 22.29
N ILE A 316 7.33 -12.00 23.62
CA ILE A 316 7.72 -13.16 24.41
C ILE A 316 6.71 -14.30 24.24
N PHE A 317 5.42 -14.01 24.25
CA PHE A 317 4.39 -15.05 24.06
C PHE A 317 4.30 -15.54 22.60
N SER A 318 4.67 -14.74 21.61
CA SER A 318 4.76 -15.19 20.20
C SER A 318 5.91 -16.17 19.96
N GLN A 319 6.82 -16.32 20.92
CA GLN A 319 7.96 -17.24 20.89
C GLN A 319 7.60 -18.71 21.18
N ALA A 320 6.33 -19.04 21.40
CA ALA A 320 5.89 -20.39 21.80
C ALA A 320 6.39 -21.53 20.87
N VAL A 321 6.87 -21.20 19.66
CA VAL A 321 7.38 -22.18 18.67
C VAL A 321 8.89 -22.07 18.45
N GLN A 322 9.50 -20.89 18.57
CA GLN A 322 10.96 -20.67 18.38
C GLN A 322 11.41 -19.42 19.14
N THR A 323 12.56 -19.48 19.80
CA THR A 323 13.18 -18.36 20.51
C THR A 323 13.58 -17.24 19.53
N LEU A 324 13.11 -16.02 19.77
CA LEU A 324 13.51 -14.81 19.04
C LEU A 324 14.72 -14.19 19.74
N LYS A 325 15.90 -14.47 19.25
CA LYS A 325 17.14 -13.87 19.76
C LYS A 325 17.50 -12.59 19.02
N THR A 326 17.30 -12.59 17.71
CA THR A 326 17.56 -11.42 16.85
C THR A 326 16.24 -10.94 16.25
N ILE A 327 15.92 -9.69 16.52
CA ILE A 327 14.68 -9.06 16.06
C ILE A 327 15.03 -7.86 15.16
N ALA A 328 14.62 -7.90 13.91
CA ALA A 328 14.74 -6.76 13.01
C ALA A 328 13.47 -5.90 13.08
N ILE A 329 13.65 -4.59 13.19
CA ILE A 329 12.55 -3.61 13.21
C ILE A 329 12.65 -2.76 11.97
N THR A 330 11.63 -2.80 11.14
CA THR A 330 11.53 -2.05 9.88
C THR A 330 10.16 -1.41 9.70
N SER A 331 9.98 -0.66 8.63
CA SER A 331 8.68 -0.06 8.24
C SER A 331 8.55 0.05 6.74
N PRO A 332 7.35 0.26 6.19
CA PRO A 332 7.17 0.59 4.78
C PRO A 332 7.89 1.89 4.40
N SER A 333 7.68 2.96 5.18
CA SER A 333 8.07 4.32 4.84
C SER A 333 9.01 4.97 5.89
N PRO A 334 9.73 6.02 5.51
CA PRO A 334 10.47 6.83 6.47
C PRO A 334 9.53 7.51 7.49
N SER A 335 10.01 7.69 8.72
CA SER A 335 9.30 8.40 9.80
C SER A 335 8.08 7.67 10.38
N ASP A 336 7.92 6.37 10.14
CA ASP A 336 6.90 5.54 10.78
C ASP A 336 7.19 5.23 12.26
N GLY A 337 8.38 5.58 12.77
CA GLY A 337 8.73 5.45 14.18
C GLY A 337 9.60 4.25 14.53
N LYS A 338 10.28 3.61 13.56
CA LYS A 338 11.17 2.45 13.75
C LYS A 338 12.17 2.65 14.89
N THR A 339 13.02 3.69 14.80
CA THR A 339 14.07 3.97 15.77
C THR A 339 13.51 4.27 17.17
N THR A 340 12.34 4.89 17.27
CA THR A 340 11.65 5.08 18.54
C THR A 340 11.18 3.75 19.11
N THR A 341 10.61 2.90 18.24
CA THR A 341 10.14 1.57 18.65
C THR A 341 11.31 0.68 19.05
N SER A 342 12.38 0.60 18.24
CA SER A 342 13.57 -0.21 18.55
C SER A 342 14.24 0.22 19.84
N SER A 343 14.39 1.52 20.08
CA SER A 343 15.02 2.06 21.28
C SER A 343 14.22 1.76 22.55
N ASN A 344 12.91 2.06 22.54
CA ASN A 344 12.07 1.83 23.73
C ASN A 344 11.83 0.35 24.01
N LEU A 345 11.66 -0.47 22.98
CA LEU A 345 11.55 -1.92 23.13
C LEU A 345 12.82 -2.51 23.74
N SER A 346 14.01 -2.06 23.30
CA SER A 346 15.30 -2.48 23.87
C SER A 346 15.40 -2.15 25.35
N VAL A 347 14.94 -0.96 25.75
CA VAL A 347 14.88 -0.57 27.17
C VAL A 347 13.98 -1.51 27.96
N THR A 348 12.80 -1.87 27.45
CA THR A 348 11.88 -2.75 28.19
C THR A 348 12.40 -4.17 28.36
N PHE A 349 13.16 -4.70 27.42
CA PHE A 349 13.85 -5.99 27.56
C PHE A 349 14.96 -5.91 28.61
N ALA A 350 15.77 -4.84 28.59
CA ALA A 350 16.83 -4.62 29.57
C ALA A 350 16.28 -4.45 30.99
N GLN A 351 15.18 -3.72 31.15
CA GLN A 351 14.46 -3.57 32.43
C GLN A 351 13.95 -4.89 33.02
N GLN A 352 13.82 -5.94 32.17
CA GLN A 352 13.48 -7.29 32.60
C GLN A 352 14.72 -8.10 33.04
N GLY A 353 15.89 -7.50 33.04
CA GLY A 353 17.15 -8.16 33.43
C GLY A 353 17.86 -8.88 32.27
N MET A 354 17.42 -8.73 31.03
CA MET A 354 18.07 -9.31 29.86
C MET A 354 19.27 -8.46 29.43
N ARG A 355 20.32 -9.11 28.92
CA ARG A 355 21.42 -8.43 28.23
C ARG A 355 21.00 -8.13 26.79
N VAL A 356 20.82 -6.86 26.49
CA VAL A 356 20.28 -6.39 25.21
C VAL A 356 21.31 -5.58 24.46
N VAL A 357 21.45 -5.84 23.16
CA VAL A 357 22.17 -4.95 22.27
C VAL A 357 21.23 -4.43 21.18
N LEU A 358 21.20 -3.10 21.05
CA LEU A 358 20.51 -2.41 19.95
C LEU A 358 21.54 -1.95 18.93
N VAL A 359 21.37 -2.39 17.68
CA VAL A 359 22.30 -2.12 16.57
C VAL A 359 21.65 -1.18 15.56
N ASP A 360 22.32 -0.06 15.27
CA ASP A 360 21.90 0.88 14.21
C ASP A 360 22.32 0.32 12.85
N CYS A 361 21.42 -0.34 12.17
CA CYS A 361 21.60 -0.88 10.84
C CYS A 361 21.07 0.04 9.73
N ASP A 362 20.50 1.22 10.07
CA ASP A 362 20.19 2.25 9.09
C ASP A 362 21.47 3.03 8.71
N LEU A 363 22.33 2.39 7.94
CA LEU A 363 23.61 2.96 7.50
C LEU A 363 23.42 4.11 6.48
N ARG A 364 22.17 4.46 6.13
CA ARG A 364 21.83 5.58 5.25
C ARG A 364 21.44 6.83 6.03
N ARG A 365 20.68 6.63 7.13
CA ARG A 365 20.15 7.73 7.96
C ARG A 365 20.25 7.37 9.45
N ALA A 366 21.46 7.04 9.89
CA ALA A 366 21.76 6.69 11.28
C ALA A 366 21.24 7.75 12.28
N ARG A 367 20.51 7.31 13.29
CA ARG A 367 19.90 8.22 14.30
C ARG A 367 20.06 7.75 15.74
N LEU A 368 20.39 6.50 16.01
CA LEU A 368 20.50 5.96 17.36
C LEU A 368 21.53 6.70 18.21
N HIS A 369 22.66 7.13 17.64
CA HIS A 369 23.67 7.93 18.34
C HIS A 369 23.09 9.24 18.92
N ASN A 370 22.08 9.84 18.26
CA ASN A 370 21.40 11.04 18.78
C ASN A 370 20.43 10.69 19.91
N VAL A 371 19.76 9.53 19.84
CA VAL A 371 18.83 9.06 20.88
C VAL A 371 19.59 8.83 22.20
N PHE A 372 20.75 8.17 22.10
CA PHE A 372 21.59 7.86 23.27
C PHE A 372 22.65 8.91 23.59
N ARG A 373 22.67 10.05 22.87
CA ARG A 373 23.61 11.18 23.09
C ARG A 373 25.07 10.75 23.05
N ALA A 374 25.42 9.89 22.11
CA ALA A 374 26.76 9.34 21.97
C ALA A 374 27.37 9.67 20.61
N THR A 375 28.67 9.40 20.48
CA THR A 375 29.36 9.51 19.20
C THR A 375 28.90 8.44 18.24
N ARG A 376 28.82 8.77 16.96
CA ARG A 376 28.46 7.83 15.89
C ARG A 376 29.57 6.82 15.61
N GLU A 377 30.82 7.23 15.75
CA GLU A 377 32.00 6.45 15.38
C GLU A 377 32.88 6.16 16.62
N PRO A 378 33.58 5.00 16.63
CA PRO A 378 33.42 3.85 15.73
C PRO A 378 32.10 3.11 16.00
N GLY A 379 31.61 2.32 15.02
CA GLY A 379 30.35 1.60 15.12
C GLY A 379 30.32 0.38 14.22
N LEU A 380 29.11 -0.04 13.81
CA LEU A 380 28.87 -1.25 13.00
C LEU A 380 29.74 -1.27 11.72
N THR A 381 29.80 -0.18 10.99
CA THR A 381 30.57 -0.10 9.74
C THR A 381 32.05 -0.42 9.98
N GLN A 382 32.70 0.21 10.96
CA GLN A 382 34.11 -0.03 11.26
C GLN A 382 34.34 -1.46 11.76
N LEU A 383 33.42 -1.99 12.57
CA LEU A 383 33.52 -3.36 13.06
C LEU A 383 33.44 -4.38 11.92
N VAL A 384 32.47 -4.22 11.00
CA VAL A 384 32.29 -5.13 9.85
C VAL A 384 33.49 -5.03 8.89
N LEU A 385 34.10 -3.85 8.74
CA LEU A 385 35.31 -3.65 7.94
C LEU A 385 36.60 -4.10 8.65
N GLY A 386 36.54 -4.58 9.90
CA GLY A 386 37.68 -4.99 10.69
C GLY A 386 38.59 -3.82 11.14
N GLN A 387 38.05 -2.61 11.19
CA GLN A 387 38.80 -1.39 11.56
C GLN A 387 38.75 -1.09 13.06
N CYS A 388 37.90 -1.80 13.82
CA CYS A 388 37.83 -1.73 15.26
C CYS A 388 37.35 -3.06 15.86
N ASP A 389 37.58 -3.24 17.13
CA ASP A 389 37.08 -4.40 17.89
C ASP A 389 35.64 -4.19 18.38
N MET A 390 34.98 -5.29 18.78
CA MET A 390 33.60 -5.29 19.32
C MET A 390 33.50 -4.33 20.52
N SER A 391 34.46 -4.35 21.45
CA SER A 391 34.48 -3.48 22.63
C SER A 391 34.55 -1.99 22.31
N GLN A 392 35.12 -1.64 21.16
CA GLN A 392 35.19 -0.25 20.67
C GLN A 392 33.93 0.17 19.92
N ALA A 393 33.24 -0.77 19.27
CA ALA A 393 32.03 -0.51 18.50
C ALA A 393 30.79 -0.36 19.36
N VAL A 394 30.74 -1.03 20.52
CA VAL A 394 29.58 -1.00 21.42
C VAL A 394 29.69 0.13 22.46
N ARG A 395 28.54 0.62 22.89
CA ARG A 395 28.40 1.67 23.92
C ARG A 395 27.46 1.22 25.00
N LYS A 396 27.85 1.41 26.27
CA LYS A 396 26.94 1.27 27.38
C LYS A 396 25.96 2.44 27.37
N THR A 397 24.72 2.18 27.76
CA THR A 397 23.70 3.22 27.92
C THR A 397 23.51 3.58 29.40
N GLN A 398 22.60 4.51 29.68
CA GLN A 398 22.18 4.83 31.03
C GLN A 398 21.25 3.76 31.63
N VAL A 399 20.83 2.79 30.83
CA VAL A 399 19.94 1.69 31.23
C VAL A 399 20.77 0.45 31.47
N ASP A 400 20.73 -0.08 32.69
CA ASP A 400 21.42 -1.32 33.02
C ASP A 400 20.94 -2.47 32.13
N GLY A 401 21.87 -3.29 31.65
CA GLY A 401 21.56 -4.38 30.73
C GLY A 401 21.43 -3.96 29.26
N LEU A 402 21.33 -2.66 28.92
CA LEU A 402 21.23 -2.17 27.55
C LEU A 402 22.57 -1.63 27.04
N THR A 403 23.01 -2.21 25.96
CA THR A 403 24.15 -1.75 25.16
C THR A 403 23.65 -1.34 23.79
N PHE A 404 24.26 -0.36 23.16
CA PHE A 404 23.94 -0.07 21.75
C PHE A 404 25.20 0.01 20.89
N MET A 405 25.04 -0.29 19.62
CA MET A 405 26.07 -0.17 18.61
C MET A 405 25.61 0.88 17.58
N PRO A 406 26.28 2.03 17.48
CA PRO A 406 25.97 3.03 16.45
C PRO A 406 26.33 2.51 15.06
N ALA A 407 25.78 3.12 14.02
CA ALA A 407 26.04 2.76 12.63
C ALA A 407 27.52 2.88 12.24
N GLY A 408 28.23 3.83 12.82
CA GLY A 408 29.60 4.18 12.41
C GLY A 408 29.63 5.15 11.22
N ALA A 409 30.72 5.17 10.47
CA ALA A 409 30.83 5.94 9.24
C ALA A 409 29.84 5.41 8.20
N LEU A 410 29.20 6.31 7.44
CA LEU A 410 28.25 5.91 6.41
C LEU A 410 29.00 5.34 5.19
N PRO A 411 28.82 4.04 4.86
CA PRO A 411 29.52 3.43 3.76
C PRO A 411 28.86 3.79 2.42
N PRO A 412 29.61 3.73 1.30
CA PRO A 412 29.04 3.96 -0.04
C PRO A 412 28.05 2.86 -0.44
N ASN A 413 28.27 1.61 0.00
CA ASN A 413 27.50 0.43 -0.36
C ASN A 413 26.91 -0.26 0.89
N PRO A 414 25.88 0.30 1.54
CA PRO A 414 25.31 -0.27 2.77
C PRO A 414 24.80 -1.70 2.61
N ALA A 415 24.08 -2.00 1.50
CA ALA A 415 23.49 -3.31 1.26
C ALA A 415 24.55 -4.43 1.15
N GLU A 416 25.65 -4.17 0.47
CA GLU A 416 26.75 -5.15 0.33
C GLU A 416 27.43 -5.41 1.67
N LEU A 417 27.64 -4.37 2.46
CA LEU A 417 28.24 -4.47 3.78
C LEU A 417 27.35 -5.28 4.73
N LEU A 418 26.04 -4.98 4.73
CA LEU A 418 25.06 -5.70 5.56
C LEU A 418 24.84 -7.14 5.09
N GLY A 419 24.90 -7.43 3.78
CA GLY A 419 24.76 -8.77 3.22
C GLY A 419 26.01 -9.64 3.31
N GLY A 420 27.15 -9.07 3.67
CA GLY A 420 28.46 -9.74 3.69
C GLY A 420 28.60 -10.81 4.76
N ALA A 421 29.59 -11.69 4.57
CA ALA A 421 29.92 -12.75 5.55
C ALA A 421 30.39 -12.17 6.88
N GLN A 422 31.06 -11.02 6.85
CA GLN A 422 31.53 -10.30 8.03
C GLN A 422 30.40 -9.85 8.92
N MET A 423 29.31 -9.32 8.33
CA MET A 423 28.12 -8.94 9.10
C MET A 423 27.47 -10.15 9.79
N ARG A 424 27.39 -11.29 9.12
CA ARG A 424 26.89 -12.55 9.72
C ARG A 424 27.76 -12.99 10.89
N SER A 425 29.11 -12.87 10.74
CA SER A 425 30.05 -13.18 11.83
C SER A 425 29.88 -12.23 13.03
N VAL A 426 29.69 -10.92 12.76
CA VAL A 426 29.40 -9.94 13.83
C VAL A 426 28.10 -10.30 14.54
N LEU A 427 27.04 -10.58 13.79
CA LEU A 427 25.74 -10.96 14.34
C LEU A 427 25.81 -12.24 15.20
N ALA A 428 26.54 -13.26 14.73
CA ALA A 428 26.75 -14.49 15.48
C ALA A 428 27.48 -14.25 16.83
N LYS A 429 28.47 -13.34 16.86
CA LYS A 429 29.14 -12.94 18.11
C LYS A 429 28.19 -12.22 19.05
N LEU A 430 27.38 -11.27 18.52
CA LEU A 430 26.37 -10.57 19.31
C LEU A 430 25.34 -11.55 19.92
N GLN A 431 24.92 -12.53 19.15
CA GLN A 431 24.02 -13.60 19.63
C GLN A 431 24.64 -14.45 20.74
N GLN A 432 25.95 -14.58 20.81
CA GLN A 432 26.63 -15.30 21.90
C GLN A 432 26.72 -14.46 23.18
N GLU A 433 26.94 -13.16 23.06
CA GLU A 433 27.16 -12.26 24.18
C GLU A 433 25.87 -11.70 24.79
N PHE A 434 24.80 -11.53 23.98
CA PHE A 434 23.55 -10.92 24.39
C PHE A 434 22.39 -11.91 24.34
N ASP A 435 21.41 -11.69 25.19
CA ASP A 435 20.19 -12.50 25.24
C ASP A 435 19.20 -12.07 24.14
N VAL A 436 19.19 -10.76 23.81
CA VAL A 436 18.38 -10.17 22.74
C VAL A 436 19.23 -9.20 21.91
N VAL A 437 19.16 -9.34 20.60
CA VAL A 437 19.76 -8.45 19.58
C VAL A 437 18.65 -7.77 18.82
N ILE A 438 18.57 -6.44 18.87
CA ILE A 438 17.59 -5.65 18.14
C ILE A 438 18.30 -4.90 17.01
N LEU A 439 17.82 -5.07 15.78
CA LEU A 439 18.36 -4.42 14.60
C LEU A 439 17.41 -3.30 14.17
N ASP A 440 17.83 -2.05 14.32
CA ASP A 440 17.10 -0.88 13.77
C ASP A 440 17.45 -0.73 12.29
N SER A 441 16.54 -1.06 11.39
CA SER A 441 16.78 -1.13 9.96
C SER A 441 16.16 0.05 9.20
N PRO A 442 16.63 0.37 7.98
CA PRO A 442 15.96 1.35 7.13
C PRO A 442 14.57 0.85 6.67
N PRO A 443 13.73 1.74 6.09
CA PRO A 443 12.44 1.35 5.53
C PRO A 443 12.59 0.39 4.35
N VAL A 444 11.67 -0.57 4.21
CA VAL A 444 11.69 -1.60 3.16
C VAL A 444 11.63 -1.01 1.74
N HIS A 445 10.90 0.09 1.54
CA HIS A 445 10.77 0.72 0.23
C HIS A 445 12.00 1.54 -0.18
N VAL A 446 12.84 1.92 0.77
CA VAL A 446 14.00 2.79 0.49
C VAL A 446 15.16 1.99 -0.08
N ALA A 447 15.38 0.76 0.41
CA ALA A 447 16.52 -0.05 0.01
C ALA A 447 16.33 -1.53 0.35
N ALA A 448 17.13 -2.38 -0.30
CA ALA A 448 17.18 -3.82 -0.03
C ALA A 448 17.75 -4.16 1.37
N ASP A 449 18.37 -3.20 2.04
CA ASP A 449 19.03 -3.34 3.33
C ASP A 449 18.14 -4.00 4.39
N ALA A 450 16.86 -3.55 4.48
CA ALA A 450 15.88 -4.12 5.40
C ALA A 450 15.57 -5.60 5.09
N SER A 451 15.42 -5.94 3.81
CA SER A 451 15.20 -7.31 3.36
C SER A 451 16.40 -8.22 3.64
N ILE A 452 17.62 -7.70 3.46
CA ILE A 452 18.85 -8.42 3.79
C ILE A 452 18.91 -8.71 5.31
N LEU A 453 18.67 -7.69 6.14
CA LEU A 453 18.64 -7.86 7.61
C LEU A 453 17.55 -8.83 8.05
N ALA A 454 16.40 -8.79 7.39
CA ALA A 454 15.28 -9.69 7.65
C ALA A 454 15.63 -11.17 7.44
N THR A 455 16.53 -11.50 6.49
CA THR A 455 16.98 -12.91 6.29
C THR A 455 17.90 -13.41 7.39
N MET A 456 18.49 -12.51 8.18
CA MET A 456 19.43 -12.84 9.26
C MET A 456 18.78 -12.75 10.66
N ALA A 457 17.57 -12.23 10.73
CA ALA A 457 16.81 -12.09 11.96
C ALA A 457 15.92 -13.31 12.22
N ASP A 458 15.74 -13.68 13.49
CA ASP A 458 14.80 -14.74 13.91
C ASP A 458 13.35 -14.27 13.77
N GLY A 459 13.13 -12.94 13.75
CA GLY A 459 11.82 -12.35 13.54
C GLY A 459 11.90 -10.89 13.11
N VAL A 460 10.90 -10.46 12.36
CA VAL A 460 10.75 -9.08 11.86
C VAL A 460 9.49 -8.46 12.45
N ILE A 461 9.62 -7.24 12.94
CA ILE A 461 8.51 -6.39 13.37
C ILE A 461 8.32 -5.29 12.33
N LEU A 462 7.10 -5.18 11.80
CA LEU A 462 6.74 -4.12 10.88
C LEU A 462 6.11 -2.94 11.65
N VAL A 463 6.74 -1.77 11.58
CA VAL A 463 6.22 -0.56 12.23
C VAL A 463 5.43 0.24 11.22
N LEU A 464 4.18 0.53 11.55
CA LEU A 464 3.24 1.31 10.75
C LEU A 464 2.87 2.59 11.51
N ARG A 465 2.57 3.65 10.80
CA ARG A 465 2.11 4.90 11.41
C ARG A 465 0.66 5.18 11.05
N ALA A 466 -0.20 5.31 12.06
CA ALA A 466 -1.61 5.60 11.87
C ALA A 466 -1.82 6.90 11.11
N GLY A 467 -2.73 6.89 10.14
CA GLY A 467 -3.03 8.05 9.29
C GLY A 467 -1.91 8.49 8.34
N HIS A 468 -0.81 7.73 8.24
CA HIS A 468 0.33 8.05 7.38
C HIS A 468 0.73 6.88 6.47
N THR A 469 0.78 5.66 7.02
CA THR A 469 1.16 4.48 6.25
C THR A 469 -0.03 4.01 5.43
N GLU A 470 0.09 4.06 4.11
CA GLU A 470 -0.93 3.57 3.17
C GLU A 470 -1.01 2.04 3.18
N ARG A 471 -2.21 1.51 2.95
CA ARG A 471 -2.47 0.06 2.93
C ARG A 471 -1.61 -0.65 1.88
N ASP A 472 -1.55 -0.10 0.68
CA ASP A 472 -0.78 -0.65 -0.44
C ASP A 472 0.72 -0.67 -0.12
N ALA A 473 1.24 0.41 0.49
CA ALA A 473 2.63 0.47 0.91
C ALA A 473 2.95 -0.57 2.00
N ALA A 474 2.04 -0.79 2.93
CA ALA A 474 2.21 -1.80 3.97
C ALA A 474 2.17 -3.24 3.38
N GLN A 475 1.27 -3.50 2.43
CA GLN A 475 1.18 -4.78 1.71
C GLN A 475 2.43 -5.06 0.88
N ASP A 476 2.91 -4.07 0.10
CA ASP A 476 4.14 -4.22 -0.70
C ASP A 476 5.36 -4.48 0.18
N ALA A 477 5.49 -3.76 1.31
CA ALA A 477 6.56 -4.01 2.26
C ALA A 477 6.49 -5.43 2.84
N LEU A 478 5.29 -5.90 3.21
CA LEU A 478 5.06 -7.26 3.68
C LEU A 478 5.40 -8.30 2.60
N HIS A 479 4.99 -8.04 1.37
CA HIS A 479 5.28 -8.91 0.23
C HIS A 479 6.79 -9.04 -0.01
N ARG A 480 7.53 -7.94 0.01
CA ARG A 480 9.01 -7.94 -0.14
C ARG A 480 9.70 -8.71 0.97
N LEU A 481 9.23 -8.59 2.22
CA LEU A 481 9.77 -9.35 3.34
C LEU A 481 9.46 -10.86 3.22
N LYS A 482 8.25 -11.21 2.79
CA LYS A 482 7.86 -12.61 2.53
C LYS A 482 8.66 -13.22 1.37
N ALA A 483 8.96 -12.44 0.33
CA ALA A 483 9.73 -12.89 -0.82
C ALA A 483 11.17 -13.35 -0.46
N VAL A 484 11.72 -12.81 0.62
CA VAL A 484 13.02 -13.26 1.16
C VAL A 484 12.89 -14.28 2.28
N ASN A 485 11.71 -14.89 2.45
CA ASN A 485 11.38 -15.86 3.51
C ASN A 485 11.60 -15.31 4.93
N ALA A 486 11.46 -14.01 5.15
CA ALA A 486 11.57 -13.42 6.47
C ALA A 486 10.38 -13.83 7.35
N ARG A 487 10.68 -14.23 8.59
CA ARG A 487 9.64 -14.55 9.60
C ARG A 487 9.08 -13.24 10.17
N ILE A 488 7.87 -12.87 9.77
CA ILE A 488 7.21 -11.68 10.27
C ILE A 488 6.43 -12.06 11.53
N VAL A 489 6.82 -11.46 12.66
CA VAL A 489 6.21 -11.75 13.97
C VAL A 489 4.89 -10.99 14.11
N GLY A 490 4.81 -9.80 13.54
CA GLY A 490 3.62 -8.97 13.54
C GLY A 490 3.92 -7.52 13.27
N ALA A 491 2.92 -6.66 13.44
CA ALA A 491 3.05 -5.22 13.24
C ALA A 491 2.77 -4.42 14.52
N VAL A 492 3.40 -3.26 14.59
CA VAL A 492 3.19 -2.24 15.62
C VAL A 492 2.58 -1.02 14.95
N LEU A 493 1.51 -0.49 15.52
CA LEU A 493 0.87 0.73 15.06
C LEU A 493 1.30 1.90 15.95
N ASN A 494 2.06 2.83 15.39
CA ASN A 494 2.33 4.11 16.01
C ASN A 494 1.17 5.06 15.74
N ASP A 495 0.50 5.53 16.76
CA ASP A 495 -0.58 6.51 16.66
C ASP A 495 -0.13 7.88 17.17
N PRO A 496 0.37 8.77 16.31
CA PRO A 496 0.85 10.08 16.73
C PRO A 496 -0.25 11.05 17.15
N ASP A 497 -1.51 10.82 16.76
CA ASP A 497 -2.55 11.84 16.85
C ASP A 497 -3.68 11.56 17.88
N HIS A 498 -3.61 10.51 18.69
CA HIS A 498 -4.65 10.12 19.69
C HIS A 498 -6.09 10.04 19.14
N LYS A 499 -6.28 9.87 17.85
CA LYS A 499 -7.60 9.90 17.22
C LYS A 499 -8.30 8.55 17.17
N VAL A 500 -7.62 7.50 17.58
CA VAL A 500 -8.21 6.16 17.59
C VAL A 500 -8.88 5.93 18.95
N PRO A 501 -10.20 5.72 18.99
CA PRO A 501 -10.85 5.29 20.22
C PRO A 501 -10.30 3.91 20.60
N GLN A 502 -9.54 3.85 21.67
CA GLN A 502 -9.07 2.60 22.20
C GLN A 502 -10.29 1.92 22.86
N TYR A 503 -10.84 0.91 22.20
CA TYR A 503 -11.95 0.15 22.74
C TYR A 503 -11.51 -0.47 24.08
N GLY A 504 -12.01 0.07 25.16
CA GLY A 504 -12.11 -0.60 26.46
C GLY A 504 -11.00 -0.37 27.49
N GLY A 505 -10.00 0.53 27.27
CA GLY A 505 -8.86 0.63 28.22
C GLY A 505 -8.55 2.01 28.80
N GLU A 506 -8.91 3.09 28.14
CA GLU A 506 -8.41 4.43 28.52
C GLU A 506 -9.07 5.02 29.77
N TYR A 507 -10.34 4.69 30.05
CA TYR A 507 -11.03 5.12 31.27
C TYR A 507 -10.51 4.43 32.55
N TYR A 508 -9.94 3.21 32.44
CA TYR A 508 -9.42 2.48 33.59
C TYR A 508 -7.97 2.86 33.97
N TYR A 509 -7.17 3.36 33.01
CA TYR A 509 -5.75 3.68 33.30
C TYR A 509 -5.56 5.03 33.96
N ASP A 510 -6.33 6.05 33.58
CA ASP A 510 -6.22 7.38 34.20
C ASP A 510 -6.75 7.38 35.63
N GLU A 511 -7.76 6.56 35.92
CA GLU A 511 -8.34 6.43 37.27
C GLU A 511 -7.46 5.64 38.24
N TYR A 512 -6.66 4.67 37.75
CA TYR A 512 -5.81 3.82 38.57
C TYR A 512 -4.49 4.48 39.01
N TYR A 513 -4.04 5.51 38.28
CA TYR A 513 -2.77 6.18 38.58
C TYR A 513 -2.90 7.62 39.09
N THR A 514 -4.09 8.21 39.12
CA THR A 514 -4.34 9.56 39.66
C THR A 514 -4.71 9.58 41.14
N ASP A 515 -4.98 8.45 41.78
CA ASP A 515 -5.47 8.38 43.18
C ASP A 515 -4.37 8.34 44.25
N GLU A 516 -3.08 8.47 43.91
CA GLU A 516 -1.99 8.44 44.91
C GLU A 516 -1.28 9.79 45.12
N THR A 517 -1.94 10.92 44.87
CA THR A 517 -1.44 12.24 45.25
C THR A 517 -2.54 13.07 45.92
N THR A 518 -2.91 12.69 47.15
CA THR A 518 -3.50 13.56 48.17
C THR A 518 -2.84 13.26 49.50
#